data_5c8f6c1bf4994cba2715f13fc44284a0
#
_entry.id   5c8f6c1bf4994cba2715f13fc44284a0
#
_cell.length_a   1.000
_cell.length_b   1.000
_cell.length_c   1.000
_cell.angle_alpha   90.00
_cell.angle_beta   90.00
_cell.angle_gamma   90.00
#
_symmetry.space_group_name_H-M   'P 1'
#
loop_
_entity.id
_entity.type
_entity.pdbx_description
1 polymer ?
#
loop_
_entity_poly.entity_id
_entity_poly.type
_entity_poly.pdbx_seq_one_letter_code
_entity_poly.pdbx_strand_id
1 'polypeptide(L)'
;LSDVKGGALFIGTPAGKNHFYDLYLEADKDEDWEAFQYTSIDNPLIDPKEVEVARRTMSTQAFRQEFEASFVSFTGGIFKNEWIKYDENEPEEGNFVIAVDPAGFEAVEKERGLKGSKLDETAISIVKIHGDKWWVKDILHGRWNIKETASKILQAAIENQATTVGIESGALKNAILPYLQDEMRTRGRWVVITDVTHGGKKKADR
;
A
#
# COMPACT_ATOMS: atom_id res chain seq x y z
N LEU A 1 -24.85 -24.68 -4.27
CA LEU A 1 -24.97 -25.53 -5.47
C LEU A 1 -25.04 -27.01 -5.15
N SER A 2 -24.83 -27.41 -3.86
CA SER A 2 -24.80 -28.82 -3.45
C SER A 2 -26.14 -29.55 -3.55
N ASP A 3 -27.24 -28.83 -3.48
CA ASP A 3 -28.60 -29.44 -3.49
C ASP A 3 -29.19 -29.60 -4.90
N VAL A 4 -28.64 -28.90 -5.89
CA VAL A 4 -29.07 -28.97 -7.30
C VAL A 4 -27.84 -28.90 -8.17
N LYS A 5 -27.71 -29.80 -9.15
CA LYS A 5 -26.65 -29.71 -10.16
C LYS A 5 -26.90 -28.44 -11.00
N GLY A 6 -26.19 -27.41 -10.71
CA GLY A 6 -26.25 -26.11 -11.39
C GLY A 6 -24.86 -25.63 -11.78
N GLY A 7 -24.80 -24.73 -12.76
CA GLY A 7 -23.57 -24.03 -13.13
C GLY A 7 -23.51 -22.64 -12.52
N ALA A 8 -22.32 -22.08 -12.41
CA ALA A 8 -22.09 -20.69 -12.05
C ALA A 8 -21.23 -20.02 -13.12
N LEU A 9 -21.55 -18.78 -13.46
CA LEU A 9 -20.75 -17.94 -14.34
C LEU A 9 -20.20 -16.77 -13.54
N PHE A 10 -18.87 -16.63 -13.52
CA PHE A 10 -18.18 -15.49 -12.94
C PHE A 10 -17.69 -14.60 -14.07
N ILE A 11 -18.06 -13.33 -14.06
CA ILE A 11 -17.65 -12.36 -15.09
C ILE A 11 -17.12 -11.12 -14.44
N GLY A 12 -16.02 -10.57 -14.95
CA GLY A 12 -15.43 -9.34 -14.44
C GLY A 12 -14.13 -8.98 -15.14
N THR A 13 -13.65 -7.78 -14.88
CA THR A 13 -12.32 -7.34 -15.28
C THR A 13 -11.30 -7.81 -14.24
N PRO A 14 -10.13 -8.32 -14.64
CA PRO A 14 -9.07 -8.68 -13.73
C PRO A 14 -8.68 -7.51 -12.83
N ALA A 15 -8.43 -7.77 -11.56
CA ALA A 15 -7.98 -6.77 -10.59
C ALA A 15 -6.88 -7.34 -9.67
N GLY A 16 -5.71 -7.54 -10.24
CA GLY A 16 -4.60 -8.20 -9.56
C GLY A 16 -4.85 -9.70 -9.36
N LYS A 17 -4.02 -10.35 -8.53
CA LYS A 17 -4.15 -11.77 -8.17
C LYS A 17 -5.02 -11.92 -6.91
N ASN A 18 -6.29 -11.70 -7.06
CA ASN A 18 -7.31 -11.84 -6.02
C ASN A 18 -8.07 -13.18 -6.16
N HIS A 19 -9.13 -13.37 -5.38
CA HIS A 19 -9.97 -14.57 -5.44
C HIS A 19 -10.54 -14.87 -6.85
N PHE A 20 -10.78 -13.84 -7.69
CA PHE A 20 -11.21 -14.04 -9.07
C PHE A 20 -10.10 -14.67 -9.94
N TYR A 21 -8.83 -14.32 -9.65
CA TYR A 21 -7.69 -14.99 -10.27
C TYR A 21 -7.57 -16.45 -9.82
N ASP A 22 -7.84 -16.75 -8.55
CA ASP A 22 -7.80 -18.11 -8.04
C ASP A 22 -8.86 -18.97 -8.75
N LEU A 23 -10.08 -18.45 -8.94
CA LEU A 23 -11.14 -19.10 -9.71
C LEU A 23 -10.75 -19.30 -11.18
N TYR A 24 -10.08 -18.31 -11.79
CA TYR A 24 -9.59 -18.44 -13.17
C TYR A 24 -8.60 -19.60 -13.33
N LEU A 25 -7.74 -19.81 -12.33
CA LEU A 25 -6.76 -20.91 -12.32
C LEU A 25 -7.39 -22.29 -12.04
N GLU A 26 -8.62 -22.36 -11.55
CA GLU A 26 -9.29 -23.64 -11.32
C GLU A 26 -9.59 -24.36 -12.64
N ALA A 27 -9.78 -23.64 -13.75
CA ALA A 27 -9.99 -24.22 -15.06
C ALA A 27 -8.84 -25.12 -15.57
N ASP A 28 -7.63 -24.88 -15.07
CA ASP A 28 -6.46 -25.72 -15.39
C ASP A 28 -6.38 -27.00 -14.54
N LYS A 29 -7.21 -27.10 -13.48
CA LYS A 29 -7.12 -28.16 -12.48
C LYS A 29 -8.33 -29.07 -12.44
N ASP A 30 -9.48 -28.62 -12.91
CA ASP A 30 -10.76 -29.29 -12.75
C ASP A 30 -11.55 -29.22 -14.07
N GLU A 31 -11.91 -30.38 -14.62
CA GLU A 31 -12.63 -30.51 -15.90
C GLU A 31 -14.06 -29.91 -15.85
N ASP A 32 -14.60 -29.66 -14.66
CA ASP A 32 -15.91 -29.01 -14.49
C ASP A 32 -15.81 -27.47 -14.58
N TRP A 33 -14.61 -26.92 -14.76
CA TRP A 33 -14.36 -25.50 -14.91
C TRP A 33 -13.83 -25.14 -16.28
N GLU A 34 -14.30 -23.99 -16.81
CA GLU A 34 -13.82 -23.43 -18.05
C GLU A 34 -13.54 -21.93 -17.87
N ALA A 35 -12.40 -21.45 -18.36
CA ALA A 35 -12.02 -20.06 -18.29
C ALA A 35 -11.93 -19.43 -19.69
N PHE A 36 -12.46 -18.23 -19.79
CA PHE A 36 -12.45 -17.44 -21.01
C PHE A 36 -11.77 -16.10 -20.72
N GLN A 37 -10.94 -15.64 -21.62
CA GLN A 37 -10.31 -14.33 -21.54
C GLN A 37 -10.44 -13.64 -22.90
N TYR A 38 -11.04 -12.45 -22.90
CA TYR A 38 -11.22 -11.64 -24.09
C TYR A 38 -10.66 -10.25 -23.84
N THR A 39 -9.99 -9.69 -24.81
CA THR A 39 -9.47 -8.32 -24.79
C THR A 39 -10.51 -7.35 -25.35
N SER A 40 -10.35 -6.06 -25.09
CA SER A 40 -11.23 -5.04 -25.70
C SER A 40 -11.15 -5.04 -27.23
N ILE A 41 -10.03 -5.47 -27.82
CA ILE A 41 -9.84 -5.56 -29.27
C ILE A 41 -10.67 -6.70 -29.88
N ASP A 42 -10.96 -7.74 -29.11
CA ASP A 42 -11.79 -8.86 -29.54
C ASP A 42 -13.28 -8.47 -29.72
N ASN A 43 -13.67 -7.30 -29.19
CA ASN A 43 -15.01 -6.79 -29.31
C ASN A 43 -15.16 -5.95 -30.61
N PRO A 44 -15.91 -6.44 -31.62
CA PRO A 44 -16.04 -5.75 -32.90
C PRO A 44 -16.78 -4.41 -32.84
N LEU A 45 -17.40 -4.08 -31.69
CA LEU A 45 -18.13 -2.83 -31.49
C LEU A 45 -17.22 -1.70 -30.94
N ILE A 46 -16.01 -2.02 -30.51
CA ILE A 46 -15.06 -1.02 -30.01
C ILE A 46 -14.21 -0.48 -31.16
N ASP A 47 -14.18 0.84 -31.33
CA ASP A 47 -13.31 1.48 -32.31
C ASP A 47 -11.83 1.26 -31.91
N PRO A 48 -11.00 0.64 -32.77
CA PRO A 48 -9.57 0.45 -32.51
C PRO A 48 -8.82 1.75 -32.17
N LYS A 49 -9.32 2.90 -32.66
CA LYS A 49 -8.75 4.21 -32.32
C LYS A 49 -8.92 4.58 -30.87
N GLU A 50 -10.04 4.23 -30.26
CA GLU A 50 -10.28 4.45 -28.82
C GLU A 50 -9.32 3.63 -27.98
N VAL A 51 -9.07 2.38 -28.38
CA VAL A 51 -8.09 1.52 -27.71
C VAL A 51 -6.68 2.10 -27.79
N GLU A 52 -6.32 2.65 -28.95
CA GLU A 52 -5.01 3.29 -29.14
C GLU A 52 -4.86 4.58 -28.33
N VAL A 53 -5.94 5.37 -28.20
CA VAL A 53 -5.96 6.55 -27.32
C VAL A 53 -5.78 6.13 -25.86
N ALA A 54 -6.52 5.11 -25.42
CA ALA A 54 -6.37 4.58 -24.07
C ALA A 54 -4.94 4.08 -23.81
N ARG A 55 -4.32 3.39 -24.78
CA ARG A 55 -2.92 2.92 -24.69
C ARG A 55 -1.92 4.05 -24.44
N ARG A 56 -2.15 5.23 -25.03
CA ARG A 56 -1.27 6.40 -24.88
C ARG A 56 -1.54 7.20 -23.59
N THR A 57 -2.77 7.16 -23.09
CA THR A 57 -3.18 8.02 -21.96
C THR A 57 -3.17 7.29 -20.62
N MET A 58 -3.23 5.98 -20.63
CA MET A 58 -3.22 5.15 -19.41
C MET A 58 -1.81 4.66 -19.08
N SER A 59 -1.57 4.30 -17.83
CA SER A 59 -0.38 3.54 -17.49
C SER A 59 -0.40 2.16 -18.17
N THR A 60 0.77 1.63 -18.52
CA THR A 60 0.87 0.30 -19.15
C THR A 60 0.16 -0.79 -18.36
N GLN A 61 0.20 -0.71 -17.04
CA GLN A 61 -0.45 -1.68 -16.16
C GLN A 61 -1.98 -1.55 -16.19
N ALA A 62 -2.49 -0.31 -16.10
CA ALA A 62 -3.92 -0.06 -16.19
C ALA A 62 -4.47 -0.49 -17.56
N PHE A 63 -3.73 -0.20 -18.63
CA PHE A 63 -4.10 -0.62 -19.99
C PHE A 63 -4.15 -2.15 -20.10
N ARG A 64 -3.14 -2.86 -19.59
CA ARG A 64 -3.11 -4.33 -19.59
C ARG A 64 -4.27 -4.93 -18.79
N GLN A 65 -4.62 -4.33 -17.67
CA GLN A 65 -5.74 -4.78 -16.85
C GLN A 65 -7.08 -4.56 -17.56
N GLU A 66 -7.35 -3.32 -17.98
CA GLU A 66 -8.68 -2.90 -18.46
C GLU A 66 -8.94 -3.29 -19.92
N PHE A 67 -7.92 -3.26 -20.77
CA PHE A 67 -8.07 -3.50 -22.22
C PHE A 67 -7.54 -4.86 -22.68
N GLU A 68 -6.53 -5.41 -22.01
CA GLU A 68 -5.98 -6.72 -22.35
C GLU A 68 -6.48 -7.83 -21.40
N ALA A 69 -7.41 -7.52 -20.50
CA ALA A 69 -7.97 -8.44 -19.51
C ALA A 69 -6.89 -9.23 -18.75
N SER A 70 -5.73 -8.62 -18.53
CA SER A 70 -4.58 -9.30 -17.93
C SER A 70 -4.65 -9.23 -16.41
N PHE A 71 -4.46 -10.36 -15.73
CA PHE A 71 -4.26 -10.40 -14.28
C PHE A 71 -2.88 -9.83 -13.93
N VAL A 72 -2.73 -8.51 -14.12
CA VAL A 72 -1.50 -7.82 -13.75
C VAL A 72 -1.44 -7.79 -12.24
N SER A 73 -0.47 -8.46 -11.67
CA SER A 73 -0.17 -8.26 -10.28
C SER A 73 0.34 -6.83 -10.09
N PHE A 74 -0.34 -6.04 -9.28
CA PHE A 74 0.20 -4.78 -8.76
C PHE A 74 1.40 -5.01 -7.81
N THR A 75 1.87 -6.26 -7.70
CA THR A 75 3.18 -6.59 -7.11
C THR A 75 4.36 -6.04 -7.89
N GLY A 76 4.13 -5.34 -9.00
CA GLY A 76 5.06 -4.43 -9.63
C GLY A 76 4.56 -3.00 -9.43
N GLY A 77 4.41 -2.57 -8.19
CA GLY A 77 4.24 -1.16 -7.85
C GLY A 77 5.34 -0.29 -8.46
N ILE A 78 5.33 0.97 -8.18
CA ILE A 78 6.37 1.94 -8.56
C ILE A 78 7.78 1.39 -8.27
N PHE A 79 7.88 0.45 -7.32
CA PHE A 79 9.12 -0.24 -6.94
C PHE A 79 9.15 -1.64 -7.55
N LYS A 80 10.17 -1.93 -8.36
CA LYS A 80 10.44 -3.28 -8.86
C LYS A 80 11.23 -4.06 -7.82
N ASN A 81 10.90 -5.34 -7.63
CA ASN A 81 11.62 -6.19 -6.69
C ASN A 81 13.13 -6.25 -6.97
N GLU A 82 13.53 -6.14 -8.23
CA GLU A 82 14.94 -6.10 -8.65
C GLU A 82 15.70 -4.86 -8.16
N TRP A 83 14.99 -3.80 -7.75
CA TRP A 83 15.60 -2.60 -7.18
C TRP A 83 15.82 -2.71 -5.68
N ILE A 84 15.11 -3.63 -5.02
CA ILE A 84 15.24 -3.87 -3.59
C ILE A 84 16.50 -4.71 -3.39
N LYS A 85 17.47 -4.14 -2.70
CA LYS A 85 18.69 -4.83 -2.29
C LYS A 85 18.59 -5.13 -0.81
N TYR A 86 18.94 -6.34 -0.45
CA TYR A 86 19.02 -6.75 0.94
C TYR A 86 20.49 -6.74 1.36
N ASP A 87 20.78 -6.10 2.49
CA ASP A 87 22.10 -6.11 3.10
C ASP A 87 21.90 -6.39 4.60
N GLU A 88 22.60 -7.37 5.12
CA GLU A 88 22.55 -7.74 6.54
C GLU A 88 23.36 -6.78 7.43
N ASN A 89 24.25 -5.99 6.82
CA ASN A 89 25.12 -5.08 7.53
C ASN A 89 24.53 -3.67 7.55
N GLU A 90 24.20 -3.20 8.75
CA GLU A 90 23.83 -1.80 8.94
C GLU A 90 25.01 -0.88 8.54
N PRO A 91 24.76 0.15 7.70
CA PRO A 91 25.81 1.13 7.37
C PRO A 91 26.37 1.79 8.64
N GLU A 92 27.69 1.88 8.76
CA GLU A 92 28.34 2.52 9.92
C GLU A 92 27.96 3.99 10.03
N GLU A 93 27.91 4.70 8.91
CA GLU A 93 27.61 6.13 8.84
C GLU A 93 26.13 6.39 8.52
N GLY A 94 25.63 7.53 8.96
CA GLY A 94 24.28 8.02 8.68
C GLY A 94 23.47 8.28 9.93
N ASN A 95 22.31 8.94 9.73
CA ASN A 95 21.39 9.27 10.80
C ASN A 95 20.06 8.54 10.60
N PHE A 96 19.51 8.02 11.70
CA PHE A 96 18.17 7.45 11.66
C PHE A 96 17.11 8.55 11.62
N VAL A 97 16.11 8.30 10.79
CA VAL A 97 14.86 9.04 10.73
C VAL A 97 13.69 8.04 10.83
N ILE A 98 12.60 8.49 11.41
CA ILE A 98 11.37 7.72 11.48
C ILE A 98 10.39 8.35 10.49
N ALA A 99 9.83 7.55 9.59
CA ALA A 99 8.78 7.98 8.66
C ALA A 99 7.47 7.26 8.99
N VAL A 100 6.39 8.01 9.11
CA VAL A 100 5.09 7.50 9.55
C VAL A 100 4.03 7.79 8.51
N ASP A 101 3.38 6.72 8.02
CA ASP A 101 2.15 6.76 7.22
C ASP A 101 1.00 6.30 8.14
N PRO A 102 0.24 7.24 8.73
CA PRO A 102 -0.80 6.88 9.67
C PRO A 102 -2.07 6.43 8.95
N ALA A 103 -2.58 5.26 9.29
CA ALA A 103 -3.89 4.80 8.84
C ALA A 103 -5.02 5.34 9.72
N GLY A 104 -6.25 5.28 9.20
CA GLY A 104 -7.44 5.66 9.96
C GLY A 104 -7.61 4.83 11.23
N PHE A 105 -7.93 5.49 12.32
CA PHE A 105 -8.17 4.81 13.60
C PHE A 105 -9.55 4.13 13.60
N GLU A 106 -9.64 2.97 14.21
CA GLU A 106 -10.84 2.11 14.20
C GLU A 106 -12.14 2.85 14.58
N ALA A 107 -12.07 3.79 15.52
CA ALA A 107 -13.22 4.59 15.94
C ALA A 107 -13.74 5.53 14.82
N VAL A 108 -12.84 6.17 14.09
CA VAL A 108 -13.18 7.09 12.98
C VAL A 108 -13.73 6.34 11.77
N GLU A 109 -13.25 5.12 11.56
CA GLU A 109 -13.65 4.30 10.41
C GLU A 109 -14.96 3.57 10.65
N LYS A 110 -15.28 3.19 11.89
CA LYS A 110 -16.61 2.70 12.29
C LYS A 110 -17.70 3.73 12.03
N GLU A 111 -17.45 5.01 12.31
CA GLU A 111 -18.36 6.11 12.00
C GLU A 111 -18.59 6.27 10.50
N ARG A 112 -17.60 5.92 9.66
CA ARG A 112 -17.69 5.93 8.20
C ARG A 112 -18.30 4.65 7.61
N GLY A 113 -18.73 3.70 8.43
CA GLY A 113 -19.37 2.44 8.00
C GLY A 113 -18.41 1.44 7.33
N LEU A 114 -17.10 1.61 7.48
CA LEU A 114 -16.10 0.68 6.96
C LEU A 114 -16.03 -0.57 7.84
N LYS A 115 -16.09 -1.75 7.23
CA LYS A 115 -15.92 -3.03 7.93
C LYS A 115 -14.45 -3.30 8.22
N GLY A 116 -14.14 -3.88 9.37
CA GLY A 116 -12.79 -4.08 9.91
C GLY A 116 -11.77 -4.77 8.97
N SER A 117 -12.22 -5.53 7.96
CA SER A 117 -11.35 -6.19 6.97
C SER A 117 -10.78 -5.25 5.88
N LYS A 118 -11.27 -4.00 5.81
CA LYS A 118 -10.83 -3.00 4.81
C LYS A 118 -10.06 -1.83 5.42
N LEU A 119 -9.70 -1.95 6.70
CA LEU A 119 -8.95 -0.90 7.38
C LEU A 119 -7.47 -1.01 6.99
N ASP A 120 -6.88 0.11 6.58
CA ASP A 120 -5.45 0.22 6.36
C ASP A 120 -4.68 0.07 7.69
N GLU A 121 -3.40 -0.26 7.59
CA GLU A 121 -2.49 -0.32 8.73
C GLU A 121 -1.59 0.89 8.77
N THR A 122 -1.34 1.42 9.96
CA THR A 122 -0.29 2.41 10.17
C THR A 122 1.06 1.77 9.92
N ALA A 123 1.92 2.43 9.16
CA ALA A 123 3.29 2.00 8.95
C ALA A 123 4.28 3.02 9.57
N ILE A 124 5.26 2.50 10.29
CA ILE A 124 6.36 3.26 10.90
C ILE A 124 7.66 2.70 10.36
N SER A 125 8.29 3.40 9.43
CA SER A 125 9.55 2.99 8.80
C SER A 125 10.73 3.58 9.54
N ILE A 126 11.71 2.75 9.86
CA ILE A 126 12.97 3.11 10.49
C ILE A 126 14.04 3.12 9.42
N VAL A 127 14.53 4.30 9.05
CA VAL A 127 15.41 4.48 7.90
C VAL A 127 16.69 5.19 8.32
N LYS A 128 17.84 4.62 7.94
CA LYS A 128 19.14 5.27 8.07
C LYS A 128 19.48 5.98 6.76
N ILE A 129 19.84 7.24 6.85
CA ILE A 129 20.15 8.08 5.67
C ILE A 129 21.61 8.52 5.76
N HIS A 130 22.36 8.24 4.70
CA HIS A 130 23.73 8.74 4.50
C HIS A 130 23.87 9.30 3.08
N GLY A 131 23.95 10.62 2.95
CA GLY A 131 23.95 11.29 1.65
C GLY A 131 22.68 11.01 0.85
N ASP A 132 22.83 10.39 -0.30
CA ASP A 132 21.74 9.96 -1.19
C ASP A 132 21.30 8.49 -1.00
N LYS A 133 21.93 7.78 -0.05
CA LYS A 133 21.67 6.38 0.24
C LYS A 133 20.70 6.24 1.42
N TRP A 134 19.74 5.35 1.26
CA TRP A 134 18.73 5.03 2.25
C TRP A 134 18.80 3.54 2.57
N TRP A 135 18.87 3.23 3.84
CA TRP A 135 18.84 1.86 4.33
C TRP A 135 17.67 1.68 5.31
N VAL A 136 16.70 0.86 4.91
CA VAL A 136 15.52 0.58 5.73
C VAL A 136 15.88 -0.52 6.70
N LYS A 137 15.95 -0.17 7.98
CA LYS A 137 16.27 -1.11 9.06
C LYS A 137 15.08 -2.01 9.37
N ASP A 138 13.90 -1.40 9.52
CA ASP A 138 12.70 -2.10 9.91
C ASP A 138 11.46 -1.29 9.52
N ILE A 139 10.33 -1.98 9.42
CA ILE A 139 9.01 -1.37 9.20
C ILE A 139 8.04 -2.00 10.19
N LEU A 140 7.66 -1.22 11.21
CA LEU A 140 6.58 -1.60 12.12
C LEU A 140 5.26 -1.27 11.45
N HIS A 141 4.35 -2.22 11.38
CA HIS A 141 3.03 -1.97 10.82
C HIS A 141 1.94 -2.64 11.67
N GLY A 142 0.75 -2.07 11.66
CA GLY A 142 -0.36 -2.62 12.41
C GLY A 142 -1.50 -1.63 12.62
N ARG A 143 -2.54 -2.13 13.25
CA ARG A 143 -3.76 -1.37 13.58
C ARG A 143 -3.72 -0.99 15.05
N TRP A 144 -3.25 0.21 15.32
CA TRP A 144 -3.09 0.73 16.68
C TRP A 144 -4.03 1.91 16.91
N ASN A 145 -4.43 2.12 18.15
CA ASN A 145 -5.10 3.36 18.50
C ASN A 145 -4.12 4.55 18.52
N ILE A 146 -4.63 5.77 18.66
CA ILE A 146 -3.84 7.00 18.59
C ILE A 146 -2.71 7.01 19.63
N LYS A 147 -2.98 6.57 20.88
CA LYS A 147 -1.99 6.55 21.96
C LYS A 147 -0.90 5.52 21.71
N GLU A 148 -1.31 4.33 21.28
CA GLU A 148 -0.37 3.26 20.92
C GLU A 148 0.52 3.67 19.76
N THR A 149 -0.06 4.32 18.75
CA THR A 149 0.69 4.86 17.61
C THR A 149 1.73 5.87 18.07
N ALA A 150 1.35 6.84 18.88
CA ALA A 150 2.25 7.83 19.43
C ALA A 150 3.39 7.21 20.26
N SER A 151 3.06 6.25 21.13
CA SER A 151 4.03 5.51 21.94
C SER A 151 5.03 4.73 21.08
N LYS A 152 4.55 4.02 20.04
CA LYS A 152 5.41 3.26 19.11
C LYS A 152 6.32 4.15 18.28
N ILE A 153 5.82 5.31 17.82
CA ILE A 153 6.64 6.30 17.10
C ILE A 153 7.81 6.75 17.98
N LEU A 154 7.52 7.17 19.21
CA LEU A 154 8.58 7.65 20.09
C LEU A 154 9.52 6.53 20.53
N GLN A 155 9.02 5.33 20.75
CA GLN A 155 9.84 4.16 21.06
C GLN A 155 10.81 3.84 19.94
N ALA A 156 10.33 3.78 18.68
CA ALA A 156 11.18 3.56 17.51
C ALA A 156 12.26 4.64 17.38
N ALA A 157 11.92 5.91 17.68
CA ALA A 157 12.89 7.00 17.66
C ALA A 157 13.94 6.86 18.77
N ILE A 158 13.55 6.46 19.98
CA ILE A 158 14.49 6.26 21.11
C ILE A 158 15.44 5.10 20.83
N GLU A 159 14.92 3.94 20.44
CA GLU A 159 15.70 2.72 20.21
C GLU A 159 16.74 2.89 19.09
N ASN A 160 16.43 3.72 18.11
CA ASN A 160 17.30 3.98 16.97
C ASN A 160 18.03 5.33 17.06
N GLN A 161 17.93 6.03 18.18
CA GLN A 161 18.55 7.35 18.40
C GLN A 161 18.16 8.37 17.31
N ALA A 162 16.98 8.20 16.70
CA ALA A 162 16.48 9.12 15.70
C ALA A 162 16.09 10.45 16.37
N THR A 163 16.48 11.54 15.74
CA THR A 163 16.15 12.90 16.20
C THR A 163 14.99 13.51 15.41
N THR A 164 14.63 12.91 14.29
CA THR A 164 13.60 13.43 13.37
C THR A 164 12.54 12.36 13.09
N VAL A 165 11.29 12.79 13.16
CA VAL A 165 10.11 11.99 12.82
C VAL A 165 9.32 12.74 11.74
N GLY A 166 9.23 12.16 10.55
CA GLY A 166 8.36 12.63 9.48
C GLY A 166 6.99 11.95 9.57
N ILE A 167 5.91 12.71 9.59
CA ILE A 167 4.55 12.16 9.60
C ILE A 167 3.78 12.72 8.40
N GLU A 168 3.08 11.84 7.67
CA GLU A 168 2.24 12.27 6.56
C GLU A 168 1.24 13.34 7.03
N SER A 169 1.20 14.47 6.30
CA SER A 169 0.36 15.61 6.65
C SER A 169 -1.11 15.29 6.51
N GLY A 170 -1.90 15.69 7.48
CA GLY A 170 -3.34 15.49 7.44
C GLY A 170 -3.99 15.45 8.82
N ALA A 171 -5.28 15.11 8.84
CA ALA A 171 -6.08 15.03 10.07
C ALA A 171 -5.51 14.02 11.08
N LEU A 172 -4.98 12.89 10.59
CA LEU A 172 -4.43 11.84 11.44
C LEU A 172 -3.16 12.30 12.16
N LYS A 173 -2.27 13.03 11.49
CA LYS A 173 -1.12 13.66 12.14
C LYS A 173 -1.58 14.57 13.28
N ASN A 174 -2.54 15.45 13.01
CA ASN A 174 -3.04 16.38 14.02
C ASN A 174 -3.66 15.66 15.22
N ALA A 175 -4.27 14.49 15.01
CA ALA A 175 -4.80 13.66 16.08
C ALA A 175 -3.70 12.97 16.92
N ILE A 176 -2.58 12.59 16.29
CA ILE A 176 -1.45 11.93 16.96
C ILE A 176 -0.60 12.92 17.75
N LEU A 177 -0.42 14.14 17.27
CA LEU A 177 0.52 15.12 17.82
C LEU A 177 0.38 15.37 19.33
N PRO A 178 -0.81 15.58 19.91
CA PRO A 178 -0.94 15.80 21.35
C PRO A 178 -0.44 14.64 22.18
N TYR A 179 -0.72 13.41 21.75
CA TYR A 179 -0.27 12.20 22.44
C TYR A 179 1.24 11.98 22.29
N LEU A 180 1.80 12.28 21.12
CA LEU A 180 3.23 12.18 20.89
C LEU A 180 3.99 13.20 21.74
N GLN A 181 3.48 14.42 21.87
CA GLN A 181 4.04 15.44 22.75
C GLN A 181 3.99 15.05 24.23
N ASP A 182 2.90 14.39 24.65
CA ASP A 182 2.77 13.89 26.02
C ASP A 182 3.75 12.74 26.29
N GLU A 183 3.90 11.81 25.36
CA GLU A 183 4.91 10.74 25.43
C GLU A 183 6.34 11.32 25.50
N MET A 184 6.66 12.35 24.69
CA MET A 184 7.95 13.03 24.73
C MET A 184 8.23 13.64 26.10
N ARG A 185 7.22 14.29 26.68
CA ARG A 185 7.32 14.89 28.01
C ARG A 185 7.50 13.83 29.10
N THR A 186 6.71 12.76 29.02
CA THR A 186 6.75 11.67 30.01
C THR A 186 8.06 10.93 30.01
N ARG A 187 8.64 10.69 28.83
CA ARG A 187 9.91 9.96 28.68
C ARG A 187 11.14 10.86 28.67
N GLY A 188 10.97 12.17 28.75
CA GLY A 188 12.08 13.15 28.72
C GLY A 188 12.89 13.10 27.42
N ARG A 189 12.28 12.65 26.33
CA ARG A 189 12.94 12.51 25.03
C ARG A 189 12.18 13.30 23.96
N TRP A 190 12.91 14.19 23.29
CA TRP A 190 12.35 15.08 22.28
C TRP A 190 12.85 14.73 20.89
N VAL A 191 11.97 14.78 19.92
CA VAL A 191 12.27 14.62 18.50
C VAL A 191 11.68 15.79 17.70
N VAL A 192 12.32 16.12 16.59
CA VAL A 192 11.79 17.10 15.64
C VAL A 192 10.73 16.43 14.79
N ILE A 193 9.52 16.98 14.79
CA ILE A 193 8.42 16.47 13.98
C ILE A 193 8.32 17.31 12.71
N THR A 194 8.42 16.64 11.56
CA THR A 194 8.33 17.26 10.24
C THR A 194 7.09 16.80 9.50
N ASP A 195 6.56 17.67 8.64
CA ASP A 195 5.48 17.35 7.72
C ASP A 195 6.03 16.63 6.50
N VAL A 196 5.45 15.46 6.18
CA VAL A 196 5.65 14.80 4.90
C VAL A 196 4.46 15.13 4.02
N THR A 197 4.70 15.93 2.98
CA THR A 197 3.66 16.34 2.02
C THR A 197 3.90 15.70 0.67
N HIS A 198 2.84 15.41 -0.02
CA HIS A 198 2.91 14.74 -1.32
C HIS A 198 2.99 15.69 -2.53
N GLY A 199 3.16 16.98 -2.30
CA GLY A 199 3.32 17.97 -3.38
C GLY A 199 2.17 17.98 -4.41
N GLY A 200 0.98 17.54 -4.02
CA GLY A 200 -0.20 17.49 -4.91
C GLY A 200 -0.17 16.39 -5.98
N LYS A 201 0.86 15.57 -6.04
CA LYS A 201 0.93 14.44 -6.97
C LYS A 201 0.08 13.27 -6.48
N LYS A 202 -0.63 12.58 -7.38
CA LYS A 202 -1.37 11.36 -7.07
C LYS A 202 -0.39 10.26 -6.60
N LYS A 203 -0.83 9.37 -5.71
CA LYS A 203 0.00 8.22 -5.21
C LYS A 203 0.63 7.38 -6.35
N ALA A 204 -0.01 7.31 -7.51
CA ALA A 204 0.46 6.58 -8.70
C ALA A 204 1.57 7.30 -9.49
N ASP A 205 1.80 8.59 -9.24
CA ASP A 205 2.74 9.42 -10.02
C ASP A 205 4.06 9.67 -9.27
N ARG A 206 4.34 8.85 -8.24
CA ARG A 206 5.48 9.01 -7.30
C ARG A 206 6.55 7.98 -7.47
#